data_60c0a5a4693eb55592db83280571fea7
#
_entry.id   60c0a5a4693eb55592db83280571fea7
#
_cell.length_a   1.000
_cell.length_b   1.000
_cell.length_c   1.000
_cell.angle_alpha   90.00
_cell.angle_beta   90.00
_cell.angle_gamma   90.00
#
_symmetry.space_group_name_H-M   'P 1'
#
loop_
_entity.id
_entity.type
_entity.pdbx_description
1 polymer ?
#
loop_
_entity_poly.entity_id
_entity_poly.type
_entity_poly.pdbx_seq_one_letter_code
_entity_poly.pdbx_strand_id
1 'polypeptide(L)'
;MGLMDAQEYDPRPAQKRWRLIVIIAVVTVVPLAIWYFFLYYWPEKHAVDKFFQAIEQKDFETAYGIYEADPGWKQHQEKYQDYTFNQFRQDWGPQGEYGVITSHQVDCATELPKKDFHSASGVIVVVKINQRAEAKSLWVEKKSKSISLSPREVLCHAGG
;
A
#
# COMPACT_ATOMS: atom_id res chain seq x y z
N MET A 1 -64.37 -1.85 41.82
CA MET A 1 -63.94 -1.92 40.43
C MET A 1 -62.77 -0.96 40.28
N GLY A 2 -61.53 -1.45 40.49
CA GLY A 2 -60.29 -0.67 40.29
C GLY A 2 -59.75 -0.98 38.96
N LEU A 3 -60.02 -0.13 37.97
CA LEU A 3 -59.35 -0.12 36.66
C LEU A 3 -58.10 0.71 36.79
N MET A 4 -57.06 0.19 36.18
CA MET A 4 -55.81 0.84 35.81
C MET A 4 -54.69 0.78 36.87
N ASP A 5 -54.18 -0.43 37.04
CA ASP A 5 -52.79 -0.59 37.36
C ASP A 5 -52.03 -0.67 36.02
N ALA A 6 -51.96 0.47 35.32
CA ALA A 6 -51.14 0.62 34.15
C ALA A 6 -49.70 0.68 34.64
N GLN A 7 -48.98 -0.42 34.51
CA GLN A 7 -47.58 -0.51 34.85
C GLN A 7 -46.82 0.58 34.06
N GLU A 8 -46.39 1.61 34.80
CA GLU A 8 -45.68 2.75 34.23
C GLU A 8 -44.41 2.25 33.56
N TYR A 9 -44.35 2.36 32.22
CA TYR A 9 -43.20 1.94 31.43
C TYR A 9 -42.00 2.81 31.80
N ASP A 10 -41.01 2.24 32.53
CA ASP A 10 -39.75 2.90 32.81
C ASP A 10 -38.78 2.71 31.64
N PRO A 11 -38.51 3.73 30.79
CA PRO A 11 -37.62 3.63 29.62
C PRO A 11 -36.15 3.55 30.00
N ARG A 12 -35.77 3.74 31.27
CA ARG A 12 -34.37 3.82 31.69
C ARG A 12 -33.54 2.56 31.44
N PRO A 13 -34.06 1.33 31.63
CA PRO A 13 -33.27 0.12 31.29
C PRO A 13 -33.05 -0.07 29.79
N ALA A 14 -34.01 0.33 28.95
CA ALA A 14 -33.87 0.29 27.52
C ALA A 14 -32.81 1.27 26.98
N GLN A 15 -32.80 2.50 27.54
CA GLN A 15 -31.80 3.51 27.18
C GLN A 15 -30.38 3.09 27.59
N LYS A 16 -30.22 2.47 28.79
CA LYS A 16 -28.91 1.95 29.21
C LYS A 16 -28.39 0.85 28.30
N ARG A 17 -29.25 -0.10 27.90
CA ARG A 17 -28.91 -1.17 26.94
C ARG A 17 -28.55 -0.61 25.59
N TRP A 18 -29.30 0.36 25.06
CA TRP A 18 -29.04 1.02 23.82
C TRP A 18 -27.68 1.75 23.83
N ARG A 19 -27.38 2.51 24.85
CA ARG A 19 -26.08 3.19 25.04
C ARG A 19 -24.93 2.20 25.05
N LEU A 20 -25.08 1.07 25.73
CA LEU A 20 -24.07 0.02 25.80
C LEU A 20 -23.84 -0.62 24.44
N ILE A 21 -24.88 -0.89 23.67
CA ILE A 21 -24.80 -1.41 22.30
C ILE A 21 -24.07 -0.41 21.39
N VAL A 22 -24.40 0.87 21.47
CA VAL A 22 -23.74 1.93 20.67
C VAL A 22 -22.26 2.02 21.04
N ILE A 23 -21.90 2.00 22.32
CA ILE A 23 -20.51 2.03 22.76
C ILE A 23 -19.75 0.82 22.24
N ILE A 24 -20.30 -0.39 22.34
CA ILE A 24 -19.68 -1.61 21.82
C ILE A 24 -19.51 -1.50 20.30
N ALA A 25 -20.54 -1.04 19.58
CA ALA A 25 -20.47 -0.86 18.14
C ALA A 25 -19.36 0.13 17.74
N VAL A 26 -19.26 1.27 18.41
CA VAL A 26 -18.20 2.26 18.14
C VAL A 26 -16.82 1.70 18.45
N VAL A 27 -16.65 1.05 19.61
CA VAL A 27 -15.35 0.49 20.04
C VAL A 27 -14.89 -0.67 19.12
N THR A 28 -15.82 -1.37 18.45
CA THR A 28 -15.46 -2.45 17.53
C THR A 28 -15.33 -1.97 16.09
N VAL A 29 -16.27 -1.19 15.60
CA VAL A 29 -16.31 -0.78 14.18
C VAL A 29 -15.23 0.24 13.85
N VAL A 30 -14.98 1.20 14.75
CA VAL A 30 -13.96 2.24 14.48
C VAL A 30 -12.55 1.67 14.36
N PRO A 31 -12.05 0.81 15.28
CA PRO A 31 -10.73 0.19 15.10
C PRO A 31 -10.65 -0.71 13.88
N LEU A 32 -11.71 -1.46 13.55
CA LEU A 32 -11.74 -2.28 12.35
C LEU A 32 -11.70 -1.44 11.07
N ALA A 33 -12.39 -0.32 11.03
CA ALA A 33 -12.34 0.62 9.92
C ALA A 33 -10.94 1.25 9.77
N ILE A 34 -10.36 1.71 10.88
CA ILE A 34 -8.99 2.25 10.90
C ILE A 34 -8.01 1.18 10.41
N TRP A 35 -8.08 -0.03 10.94
CA TRP A 35 -7.25 -1.14 10.51
C TRP A 35 -7.40 -1.41 9.01
N TYR A 36 -8.64 -1.50 8.50
CA TYR A 36 -8.90 -1.72 7.09
C TYR A 36 -8.27 -0.63 6.22
N PHE A 37 -8.46 0.66 6.56
CA PHE A 37 -7.88 1.78 5.80
C PHE A 37 -6.35 1.82 5.85
N PHE A 38 -5.73 1.57 7.00
CA PHE A 38 -4.27 1.57 7.13
C PHE A 38 -3.61 0.37 6.44
N LEU A 39 -4.26 -0.79 6.45
CA LEU A 39 -3.69 -2.01 5.86
C LEU A 39 -4.08 -2.23 4.40
N TYR A 40 -4.99 -1.44 3.85
CA TYR A 40 -5.51 -1.68 2.50
C TYR A 40 -4.42 -1.72 1.43
N TYR A 41 -3.43 -0.82 1.49
CA TYR A 41 -2.28 -0.77 0.58
C TYR A 41 -0.96 -1.22 1.24
N TRP A 42 -1.05 -1.83 2.41
CA TRP A 42 0.15 -2.26 3.13
C TRP A 42 1.00 -3.26 2.33
N PRO A 43 0.43 -4.28 1.66
CA PRO A 43 1.22 -5.23 0.90
C PRO A 43 2.03 -4.59 -0.24
N GLU A 44 1.42 -3.64 -0.95
CA GLU A 44 2.05 -2.93 -2.06
C GLU A 44 3.16 -1.99 -1.56
N LYS A 45 2.88 -1.22 -0.53
CA LYS A 45 3.88 -0.37 0.13
C LYS A 45 5.05 -1.20 0.66
N HIS A 46 4.75 -2.34 1.27
CA HIS A 46 5.78 -3.22 1.83
C HIS A 46 6.64 -3.90 0.75
N ALA A 47 6.08 -4.20 -0.42
CA ALA A 47 6.87 -4.69 -1.54
C ALA A 47 7.88 -3.64 -2.02
N VAL A 48 7.46 -2.38 -2.13
CA VAL A 48 8.34 -1.26 -2.50
C VAL A 48 9.37 -0.98 -1.40
N ASP A 49 8.98 -1.03 -0.14
CA ASP A 49 9.88 -0.86 1.00
C ASP A 49 10.99 -1.93 1.00
N LYS A 50 10.64 -3.21 0.85
CA LYS A 50 11.62 -4.30 0.73
C LYS A 50 12.53 -4.15 -0.49
N PHE A 51 11.99 -3.70 -1.62
CA PHE A 51 12.75 -3.45 -2.82
C PHE A 51 13.86 -2.42 -2.58
N PHE A 52 13.53 -1.28 -1.99
CA PHE A 52 14.52 -0.25 -1.69
C PHE A 52 15.48 -0.66 -0.57
N GLN A 53 15.04 -1.39 0.44
CA GLN A 53 15.92 -1.97 1.46
C GLN A 53 17.00 -2.86 0.83
N ALA A 54 16.65 -3.69 -0.13
CA ALA A 54 17.63 -4.53 -0.84
C ALA A 54 18.62 -3.68 -1.66
N ILE A 55 18.15 -2.61 -2.33
CA ILE A 55 19.03 -1.69 -3.06
C ILE A 55 19.99 -0.95 -2.12
N GLU A 56 19.52 -0.46 -0.98
CA GLU A 56 20.34 0.20 0.04
C GLU A 56 21.44 -0.72 0.58
N GLN A 57 21.14 -2.01 0.71
CA GLN A 57 22.09 -3.05 1.09
C GLN A 57 23.00 -3.47 -0.07
N LYS A 58 22.82 -2.90 -1.28
CA LYS A 58 23.52 -3.27 -2.52
C LYS A 58 23.26 -4.70 -2.97
N ASP A 59 22.20 -5.30 -2.47
CA ASP A 59 21.73 -6.63 -2.89
C ASP A 59 20.78 -6.48 -4.11
N PHE A 60 21.38 -6.17 -5.26
CA PHE A 60 20.65 -5.97 -6.50
C PHE A 60 19.98 -7.25 -7.01
N GLU A 61 20.49 -8.42 -6.63
CA GLU A 61 19.89 -9.68 -7.03
C GLU A 61 18.55 -9.91 -6.34
N THR A 62 18.50 -9.69 -5.04
CA THR A 62 17.24 -9.74 -4.27
C THR A 62 16.29 -8.63 -4.71
N ALA A 63 16.81 -7.41 -4.93
CA ALA A 63 15.99 -6.29 -5.42
C ALA A 63 15.33 -6.62 -6.76
N TYR A 64 16.06 -7.20 -7.69
CA TYR A 64 15.51 -7.62 -8.99
C TYR A 64 14.45 -8.72 -8.85
N GLY A 65 14.69 -9.70 -7.98
CA GLY A 65 13.69 -10.74 -7.68
C GLY A 65 12.40 -10.18 -7.09
N ILE A 66 12.49 -9.12 -6.27
CA ILE A 66 11.30 -8.41 -5.76
C ILE A 66 10.63 -7.61 -6.88
N TYR A 67 11.42 -6.93 -7.72
CA TYR A 67 10.93 -6.15 -8.85
C TYR A 67 10.09 -7.00 -9.81
N GLU A 68 10.60 -8.17 -10.18
CA GLU A 68 9.93 -9.12 -11.06
C GLU A 68 8.90 -10.02 -10.34
N ALA A 69 8.82 -9.92 -9.00
CA ALA A 69 8.04 -10.84 -8.14
C ALA A 69 8.40 -12.33 -8.36
N ASP A 70 9.66 -12.59 -8.68
CA ASP A 70 10.19 -13.94 -8.87
C ASP A 70 11.54 -14.09 -8.12
N PRO A 71 11.53 -14.63 -6.90
CA PRO A 71 12.78 -14.91 -6.17
C PRO A 71 13.69 -15.91 -6.87
N GLY A 72 13.13 -16.73 -7.77
CA GLY A 72 13.85 -17.74 -8.56
C GLY A 72 14.26 -17.26 -9.95
N TRP A 73 14.23 -15.96 -10.25
CA TRP A 73 14.46 -15.38 -11.57
C TRP A 73 15.72 -15.88 -12.28
N LYS A 74 16.76 -16.24 -11.52
CA LYS A 74 18.01 -16.78 -12.08
C LYS A 74 17.80 -18.09 -12.86
N GLN A 75 16.75 -18.85 -12.53
CA GLN A 75 16.38 -20.10 -13.20
C GLN A 75 15.46 -19.87 -14.40
N HIS A 76 14.96 -18.64 -14.59
CA HIS A 76 13.98 -18.26 -15.59
C HIS A 76 14.41 -17.03 -16.39
N GLN A 77 15.71 -16.81 -16.59
CA GLN A 77 16.24 -15.59 -17.22
C GLN A 77 15.68 -15.33 -18.61
N GLU A 78 15.25 -16.37 -19.30
CA GLU A 78 14.58 -16.28 -20.60
C GLU A 78 13.24 -15.53 -20.58
N LYS A 79 12.61 -15.37 -19.40
CA LYS A 79 11.36 -14.63 -19.24
C LYS A 79 11.58 -13.11 -19.18
N TYR A 80 12.79 -12.69 -18.89
CA TYR A 80 13.12 -11.29 -18.57
C TYR A 80 14.03 -10.65 -19.62
N GLN A 81 13.81 -10.98 -20.90
CA GLN A 81 14.61 -10.44 -22.00
C GLN A 81 14.32 -8.97 -22.27
N ASP A 82 13.09 -8.51 -21.99
CA ASP A 82 12.68 -7.13 -22.21
C ASP A 82 13.29 -6.18 -21.17
N TYR A 83 13.56 -6.66 -19.95
CA TYR A 83 14.22 -5.91 -18.89
C TYR A 83 15.14 -6.81 -18.10
N THR A 84 16.37 -6.90 -18.55
CA THR A 84 17.36 -7.83 -17.98
C THR A 84 17.93 -7.33 -16.67
N PHE A 85 18.51 -8.24 -15.86
CA PHE A 85 19.20 -7.88 -14.64
C PHE A 85 20.32 -6.85 -14.85
N ASN A 86 21.03 -6.89 -16.00
CA ASN A 86 22.06 -5.91 -16.32
C ASN A 86 21.48 -4.51 -16.55
N GLN A 87 20.35 -4.39 -17.24
CA GLN A 87 19.62 -3.12 -17.39
C GLN A 87 19.13 -2.61 -16.05
N PHE A 88 18.52 -3.49 -15.26
CA PHE A 88 18.10 -3.17 -13.89
C PHE A 88 19.25 -2.59 -13.06
N ARG A 89 20.43 -3.22 -13.09
CA ARG A 89 21.62 -2.71 -12.39
C ARG A 89 22.12 -1.37 -12.91
N GLN A 90 21.96 -1.09 -14.20
CA GLN A 90 22.28 0.22 -14.76
C GLN A 90 21.32 1.28 -14.27
N ASP A 91 20.04 0.99 -14.22
CA ASP A 91 19.00 1.96 -13.85
C ASP A 91 18.97 2.25 -12.34
N TRP A 92 19.07 1.20 -11.51
CA TRP A 92 18.95 1.30 -10.07
C TRP A 92 20.27 1.26 -9.31
N GLY A 93 21.36 1.04 -9.98
CA GLY A 93 22.71 1.02 -9.42
C GLY A 93 23.32 2.41 -9.29
N PRO A 94 24.58 2.47 -8.82
CA PRO A 94 25.28 3.74 -8.59
C PRO A 94 25.44 4.65 -9.82
N GLN A 95 25.32 4.10 -11.02
CA GLN A 95 25.44 4.83 -12.29
C GLN A 95 24.06 5.25 -12.85
N GLY A 96 22.98 4.83 -12.22
CA GLY A 96 21.62 5.16 -12.62
C GLY A 96 21.20 6.57 -12.21
N GLU A 97 19.95 6.90 -12.53
CA GLU A 97 19.35 8.23 -12.32
C GLU A 97 19.49 8.73 -10.87
N TYR A 98 19.39 7.83 -9.90
CA TYR A 98 19.41 8.17 -8.46
C TYR A 98 20.79 8.13 -7.84
N GLY A 99 21.81 7.61 -8.55
CA GLY A 99 23.12 7.36 -8.00
C GLY A 99 23.09 6.28 -6.92
N VAL A 100 23.93 6.43 -5.90
CA VAL A 100 23.89 5.52 -4.73
C VAL A 100 22.64 5.82 -3.91
N ILE A 101 21.74 4.85 -3.82
CA ILE A 101 20.54 4.94 -3.00
C ILE A 101 20.91 4.52 -1.59
N THR A 102 20.73 5.44 -0.63
CA THR A 102 21.10 5.25 0.78
C THR A 102 19.91 5.39 1.73
N SER A 103 18.80 5.93 1.23
CA SER A 103 17.58 6.07 2.01
C SER A 103 16.36 6.16 1.10
N HIS A 104 15.24 5.68 1.59
CA HIS A 104 13.95 5.85 0.93
C HIS A 104 12.86 6.13 1.97
N GLN A 105 11.76 6.70 1.49
CA GLN A 105 10.56 6.92 2.28
C GLN A 105 9.34 6.63 1.40
N VAL A 106 8.56 5.63 1.76
CA VAL A 106 7.28 5.34 1.10
C VAL A 106 6.23 6.30 1.65
N ASP A 107 5.76 7.22 0.81
CA ASP A 107 4.80 8.25 1.22
C ASP A 107 3.36 7.71 1.17
N CYS A 108 2.81 7.52 -0.01
CA CYS A 108 1.42 7.08 -0.19
C CYS A 108 1.27 6.01 -1.24
N ALA A 109 0.10 5.41 -1.27
CA ALA A 109 -0.32 4.51 -2.34
C ALA A 109 -1.73 4.91 -2.79
N THR A 110 -1.96 4.87 -4.09
CA THR A 110 -3.24 5.24 -4.70
C THR A 110 -3.56 4.40 -5.92
N GLU A 111 -4.82 4.22 -6.20
CA GLU A 111 -5.28 3.60 -7.46
C GLU A 111 -5.42 4.65 -8.55
N LEU A 112 -5.21 4.25 -9.78
CA LEU A 112 -5.55 5.09 -10.92
C LEU A 112 -7.07 5.24 -11.03
N PRO A 113 -7.56 6.45 -11.41
CA PRO A 113 -8.97 6.66 -11.64
C PRO A 113 -9.50 5.68 -12.70
N LYS A 114 -10.56 4.95 -12.38
CA LYS A 114 -11.17 3.95 -13.29
C LYS A 114 -11.61 4.52 -14.64
N LYS A 115 -11.78 5.83 -14.74
CA LYS A 115 -12.13 6.53 -15.99
C LYS A 115 -11.01 6.47 -17.03
N ASP A 116 -9.76 6.46 -16.58
CA ASP A 116 -8.59 6.53 -17.48
C ASP A 116 -8.06 5.13 -17.85
N PHE A 117 -8.36 4.12 -17.01
CA PHE A 117 -7.85 2.76 -17.18
C PHE A 117 -8.93 1.74 -16.82
N HIS A 118 -9.54 1.15 -17.83
CA HIS A 118 -10.65 0.19 -17.67
C HIS A 118 -10.29 -1.09 -16.89
N SER A 119 -9.01 -1.37 -16.64
CA SER A 119 -8.54 -2.55 -15.93
C SER A 119 -7.25 -2.29 -15.14
N ALA A 120 -7.23 -1.24 -14.32
CA ALA A 120 -6.07 -1.01 -13.46
C ALA A 120 -5.95 -2.14 -12.43
N SER A 121 -5.03 -3.08 -12.68
CA SER A 121 -4.79 -4.27 -11.84
C SER A 121 -3.81 -4.00 -10.71
N GLY A 122 -3.28 -2.78 -10.62
CA GLY A 122 -2.24 -2.40 -9.66
C GLY A 122 -2.52 -1.09 -8.93
N VAL A 123 -1.52 -0.68 -8.19
CA VAL A 123 -1.51 0.51 -7.32
C VAL A 123 -0.25 1.32 -7.62
N ILE A 124 -0.38 2.64 -7.64
CA ILE A 124 0.77 3.53 -7.68
C ILE A 124 1.24 3.75 -6.25
N VAL A 125 2.50 3.43 -6.00
CA VAL A 125 3.19 3.71 -4.73
C VAL A 125 4.18 4.83 -4.96
N VAL A 126 4.07 5.88 -4.18
CA VAL A 126 4.93 7.06 -4.26
C VAL A 126 6.03 6.96 -3.21
N VAL A 127 7.27 7.12 -3.65
CA VAL A 127 8.46 6.99 -2.81
C VAL A 127 9.42 8.15 -3.04
N LYS A 128 9.98 8.67 -1.97
CA LYS A 128 11.12 9.61 -1.98
C LYS A 128 12.41 8.84 -1.84
N ILE A 129 13.38 9.16 -2.69
CA ILE A 129 14.67 8.50 -2.76
C ILE A 129 15.75 9.51 -2.38
N ASN A 130 16.65 9.15 -1.47
CA ASN A 130 17.75 10.00 -1.00
C ASN A 130 17.29 11.39 -0.54
N GLN A 131 16.10 11.50 0.06
CA GLN A 131 15.50 12.77 0.52
C GLN A 131 15.36 13.82 -0.60
N ARG A 132 15.32 13.41 -1.87
CA ARG A 132 15.07 14.35 -2.97
C ARG A 132 13.68 14.97 -2.84
N ALA A 133 13.55 16.21 -3.33
CA ALA A 133 12.25 16.90 -3.34
C ALA A 133 11.24 16.20 -4.27
N GLU A 134 11.75 15.62 -5.36
CA GLU A 134 10.93 14.88 -6.32
C GLU A 134 10.73 13.44 -5.83
N ALA A 135 9.46 13.04 -5.76
CA ALA A 135 9.08 11.69 -5.44
C ALA A 135 8.94 10.87 -6.73
N LYS A 136 9.28 9.57 -6.67
CA LYS A 136 9.09 8.64 -7.79
C LYS A 136 7.82 7.85 -7.59
N SER A 137 7.05 7.72 -8.66
CA SER A 137 5.86 6.88 -8.70
C SER A 137 6.20 5.52 -9.29
N LEU A 138 5.94 4.46 -8.53
CA LEU A 138 6.12 3.07 -8.95
C LEU A 138 4.76 2.39 -9.06
N TRP A 139 4.60 1.57 -10.08
CA TRP A 139 3.44 0.71 -10.25
C TRP A 139 3.70 -0.62 -9.56
N VAL A 140 2.77 -1.06 -8.72
CA VAL A 140 2.80 -2.36 -8.06
C VAL A 140 1.56 -3.14 -8.45
N GLU A 141 1.74 -4.27 -9.10
CA GLU A 141 0.65 -5.16 -9.48
C GLU A 141 0.02 -5.80 -8.24
N LYS A 142 -1.30 -5.70 -8.07
CA LYS A 142 -1.99 -6.22 -6.88
C LYS A 142 -1.84 -7.73 -6.71
N LYS A 143 -1.84 -8.47 -7.82
CA LYS A 143 -1.83 -9.92 -7.78
C LYS A 143 -0.45 -10.50 -7.60
N SER A 144 0.51 -10.12 -8.44
CA SER A 144 1.88 -10.62 -8.41
C SER A 144 2.78 -9.90 -7.43
N LYS A 145 2.49 -8.64 -7.12
CA LYS A 145 3.37 -7.69 -6.40
C LYS A 145 4.62 -7.30 -7.19
N SER A 146 4.65 -7.58 -8.51
CA SER A 146 5.73 -7.08 -9.36
C SER A 146 5.71 -5.55 -9.40
N ILE A 147 6.90 -4.98 -9.47
CA ILE A 147 7.11 -3.53 -9.48
C ILE A 147 7.48 -3.13 -10.91
N SER A 148 7.03 -1.98 -11.33
CA SER A 148 7.44 -1.36 -12.58
C SER A 148 7.38 0.16 -12.47
N LEU A 149 7.86 0.86 -13.48
CA LEU A 149 7.69 2.32 -13.54
C LEU A 149 6.21 2.65 -13.72
N SER A 150 5.74 3.64 -12.99
CA SER A 150 4.35 4.09 -13.13
C SER A 150 4.15 4.78 -14.49
N PRO A 151 3.04 4.51 -15.20
CA PRO A 151 2.70 5.20 -16.44
C PRO A 151 2.37 6.69 -16.22
N ARG A 152 2.13 7.10 -14.98
CA ARG A 152 1.81 8.48 -14.58
C ARG A 152 2.47 8.80 -13.25
N GLU A 153 3.04 9.99 -13.17
CA GLU A 153 3.47 10.53 -11.89
C GLU A 153 2.27 11.04 -11.08
N VAL A 154 2.26 10.71 -9.81
CA VAL A 154 1.22 11.09 -8.86
C VAL A 154 1.88 11.76 -7.67
N LEU A 155 1.31 12.87 -7.22
CA LEU A 155 1.72 13.52 -5.99
C LEU A 155 0.82 13.07 -4.86
N CYS A 156 1.42 12.70 -3.72
CA CYS A 156 0.67 12.50 -2.49
C CYS A 156 0.10 13.84 -2.03
N HIS A 157 -1.21 13.98 -2.05
CA HIS A 157 -1.85 15.12 -1.39
C HIS A 157 -1.75 14.89 0.12
N ALA A 158 -1.17 15.85 0.84
CA ALA A 158 -1.19 15.87 2.29
C ALA A 158 -2.66 16.05 2.73
N GLY A 159 -3.33 14.97 3.10
CA GLY A 159 -4.72 15.01 3.54
C GLY A 159 -5.59 13.87 3.00
N GLY A 160 -5.16 12.63 3.21
CA GLY A 160 -6.00 11.44 3.07
C GLY A 160 -5.95 10.63 4.36
#